data_059077bf5ee9033196b1489ec392ab0b
#
_entry.id   059077bf5ee9033196b1489ec392ab0b
#
_cell.length_a   1.000
_cell.length_b   1.000
_cell.length_c   1.000
_cell.angle_alpha   90.00
_cell.angle_beta   90.00
_cell.angle_gamma   90.00
#
_symmetry.space_group_name_H-M   'P 1'
#
loop_
_entity.id
_entity.type
_entity.pdbx_description
1 polymer ?
#
loop_
_entity_poly.entity_id
_entity_poly.type
_entity_poly.pdbx_seq_one_letter_code
_entity_poly.pdbx_strand_id
1 'polypeptide(L)'
;IAEAYIAEWDTDVALELGEVMQFDNNFYAIALEIETGKGAFEFLIDPTTGNVFGEPGPNMMWNLQYGMSMGQGMGVFASIPTNTEMTVSIDQSLENAQAVLDEVLPGAIVDETEADTFYGYYTLHILQDNKIVGMLSVNGYTGQVWLHHWHGTFLSMTEHIE
;
A
#
# COMPACT_ATOMS: atom_id res chain seq x y z
N ILE A 1 -6.67 12.51 12.88
CA ILE A 1 -7.17 11.12 12.93
C ILE A 1 -6.03 10.16 12.58
N ALA A 2 -5.41 10.27 11.42
CA ALA A 2 -4.36 9.36 10.96
C ALA A 2 -3.18 9.25 11.96
N GLU A 3 -2.61 10.37 12.38
CA GLU A 3 -1.51 10.40 13.37
C GLU A 3 -1.92 9.76 14.71
N ALA A 4 -3.16 10.01 15.16
CA ALA A 4 -3.67 9.42 16.40
C ALA A 4 -3.80 7.90 16.28
N TYR A 5 -4.24 7.41 15.11
CA TYR A 5 -4.33 5.98 14.84
C TYR A 5 -2.96 5.29 14.85
N ILE A 6 -1.96 5.91 14.20
CA ILE A 6 -0.58 5.39 14.19
C ILE A 6 -0.01 5.34 15.61
N ALA A 7 -0.27 6.37 16.43
CA ALA A 7 0.22 6.45 17.81
C ALA A 7 -0.38 5.39 18.74
N GLU A 8 -1.49 4.75 18.36
CA GLU A 8 -2.09 3.63 19.12
C GLU A 8 -1.41 2.28 18.85
N TRP A 9 -0.57 2.20 17.83
CA TRP A 9 0.16 0.97 17.51
C TRP A 9 1.33 0.79 18.49
N ASP A 10 1.25 -0.26 19.31
CA ASP A 10 2.30 -0.67 20.25
C ASP A 10 3.32 -1.54 19.50
N THR A 11 4.28 -0.90 18.86
CA THR A 11 5.36 -1.56 18.12
C THR A 11 6.71 -1.16 18.69
N ASP A 12 7.71 -2.05 18.58
CA ASP A 12 9.10 -1.75 18.94
C ASP A 12 9.75 -0.74 17.98
N VAL A 13 9.11 -0.46 16.85
CA VAL A 13 9.57 0.44 15.79
C VAL A 13 8.75 1.72 15.81
N ALA A 14 9.42 2.87 15.79
CA ALA A 14 8.74 4.17 15.71
C ALA A 14 8.13 4.37 14.32
N LEU A 15 6.86 4.74 14.30
CA LEU A 15 6.09 4.97 13.08
C LEU A 15 5.73 6.44 12.93
N GLU A 16 5.62 6.89 11.68
CA GLU A 16 5.14 8.22 11.31
C GLU A 16 4.10 8.11 10.19
N LEU A 17 3.36 9.21 9.97
CA LEU A 17 2.43 9.33 8.86
C LEU A 17 3.21 9.64 7.59
N GLY A 18 3.03 8.81 6.59
CA GLY A 18 3.54 9.03 5.24
C GLY A 18 2.54 9.79 4.37
N GLU A 19 2.35 9.30 3.15
CA GLU A 19 1.38 9.86 2.22
C GLU A 19 -0.06 9.78 2.73
N VAL A 20 -0.86 10.79 2.39
CA VAL A 20 -2.32 10.78 2.57
C VAL A 20 -2.98 11.14 1.25
N MET A 21 -3.83 10.26 0.74
CA MET A 21 -4.62 10.48 -0.47
C MET A 21 -6.10 10.58 -0.12
N GLN A 22 -6.78 11.52 -0.74
CA GLN A 22 -8.24 11.63 -0.66
C GLN A 22 -8.88 11.06 -1.92
N PHE A 23 -9.75 10.11 -1.70
CA PHE A 23 -10.68 9.59 -2.71
C PHE A 23 -12.13 9.94 -2.31
N ASP A 24 -13.07 9.79 -3.23
CA ASP A 24 -14.47 10.05 -2.94
C ASP A 24 -15.09 9.03 -1.96
N ASN A 25 -14.55 7.81 -1.90
CA ASN A 25 -15.01 6.76 -0.98
C ASN A 25 -14.30 6.78 0.39
N ASN A 26 -13.03 7.19 0.44
CA ASN A 26 -12.20 7.12 1.65
C ASN A 26 -10.99 8.05 1.57
N PHE A 27 -10.37 8.29 2.73
CA PHE A 27 -8.97 8.69 2.77
C PHE A 27 -8.11 7.45 2.90
N TYR A 28 -7.07 7.36 2.09
CA TYR A 28 -6.01 6.37 2.19
C TYR A 28 -4.80 7.01 2.87
N ALA A 29 -4.10 6.26 3.70
CA ALA A 29 -2.87 6.74 4.33
C ALA A 29 -1.90 5.57 4.57
N ILE A 30 -0.61 5.92 4.60
CA ILE A 30 0.50 5.00 4.88
C ILE A 30 1.11 5.34 6.24
N ALA A 31 1.37 4.31 7.05
CA ALA A 31 2.29 4.40 8.17
C ALA A 31 3.68 3.97 7.70
N LEU A 32 4.69 4.80 7.95
CA LEU A 32 6.10 4.53 7.62
C LEU A 32 6.89 4.22 8.88
N GLU A 33 7.88 3.35 8.75
CA GLU A 33 8.91 3.19 9.77
C GLU A 33 9.92 4.34 9.67
N ILE A 34 10.08 5.12 10.73
CA ILE A 34 10.99 6.28 10.75
C ILE A 34 12.44 5.88 10.44
N GLU A 35 12.90 4.75 10.96
CA GLU A 35 14.28 4.32 10.81
C GLU A 35 14.62 3.86 9.39
N THR A 36 13.71 3.17 8.74
CA THR A 36 13.96 2.53 7.43
C THR A 36 13.32 3.28 6.26
N GLY A 37 12.34 4.13 6.51
CA GLY A 37 11.49 4.76 5.50
C GLY A 37 10.58 3.76 4.76
N LYS A 38 10.51 2.50 5.22
CA LYS A 38 9.68 1.47 4.62
C LYS A 38 8.24 1.59 5.09
N GLY A 39 7.30 1.32 4.19
CA GLY A 39 5.89 1.19 4.53
C GLY A 39 5.66 0.10 5.57
N ALA A 40 5.09 0.47 6.72
CA ALA A 40 4.67 -0.47 7.72
C ALA A 40 3.32 -1.09 7.32
N PHE A 41 2.30 -0.26 7.15
CA PHE A 41 0.97 -0.69 6.75
C PHE A 41 0.18 0.45 6.10
N GLU A 42 -0.88 0.06 5.40
CA GLU A 42 -1.84 0.95 4.75
C GLU A 42 -3.18 0.91 5.48
N PHE A 43 -3.84 2.06 5.59
CA PHE A 43 -5.13 2.16 6.26
C PHE A 43 -6.06 3.16 5.61
N LEU A 44 -7.35 2.93 5.80
CA LEU A 44 -8.42 3.76 5.27
C LEU A 44 -9.16 4.49 6.39
N ILE A 45 -9.61 5.71 6.09
CA ILE A 45 -10.45 6.50 7.00
C ILE A 45 -11.76 6.79 6.27
N ASP A 46 -12.87 6.42 6.89
CA ASP A 46 -14.21 6.76 6.40
C ASP A 46 -14.45 8.27 6.49
N PRO A 47 -14.72 8.96 5.36
CA PRO A 47 -14.83 10.41 5.33
C PRO A 47 -16.05 10.95 6.09
N THR A 48 -17.05 10.11 6.36
CA THR A 48 -18.28 10.50 7.05
C THR A 48 -18.20 10.28 8.56
N THR A 49 -17.62 9.15 8.98
CA THR A 49 -17.60 8.74 10.39
C THR A 49 -16.28 8.98 11.07
N GLY A 50 -15.18 9.09 10.31
CA GLY A 50 -13.82 9.14 10.84
C GLY A 50 -13.31 7.78 11.34
N ASN A 51 -14.05 6.69 11.12
CA ASN A 51 -13.60 5.35 11.49
C ASN A 51 -12.38 4.94 10.66
N VAL A 52 -11.40 4.34 11.33
CA VAL A 52 -10.16 3.87 10.71
C VAL A 52 -10.14 2.35 10.66
N PHE A 53 -9.68 1.79 9.55
CA PHE A 53 -9.54 0.35 9.36
C PHE A 53 -8.38 0.06 8.40
N GLY A 54 -7.73 -1.10 8.57
CA GLY A 54 -6.65 -1.52 7.68
C GLY A 54 -7.14 -1.64 6.24
N GLU A 55 -6.31 -1.24 5.28
CA GLU A 55 -6.65 -1.38 3.87
C GLU A 55 -6.84 -2.85 3.51
N PRO A 56 -7.94 -3.21 2.79
CA PRO A 56 -8.19 -4.58 2.39
C PRO A 56 -7.20 -5.06 1.30
N GLY A 57 -7.16 -6.36 1.08
CA GLY A 57 -6.36 -6.97 0.02
C GLY A 57 -4.86 -7.07 0.36
N PRO A 58 -3.95 -6.46 -0.41
CA PRO A 58 -2.50 -6.63 -0.24
C PRO A 58 -1.99 -6.34 1.16
N ASN A 59 -2.40 -5.23 1.75
CA ASN A 59 -1.99 -4.87 3.11
C ASN A 59 -2.37 -5.94 4.15
N MET A 60 -3.55 -6.54 4.03
CA MET A 60 -3.99 -7.59 4.94
C MET A 60 -3.35 -8.95 4.62
N MET A 61 -3.18 -9.28 3.35
CA MET A 61 -2.85 -10.64 2.91
C MET A 61 -1.38 -10.83 2.57
N TRP A 62 -0.68 -9.79 2.11
CA TRP A 62 0.71 -9.87 1.66
C TRP A 62 1.70 -9.21 2.59
N ASN A 63 1.23 -8.37 3.53
CA ASN A 63 2.09 -7.73 4.52
C ASN A 63 2.57 -8.75 5.55
N LEU A 64 3.85 -9.08 5.49
CA LEU A 64 4.46 -10.12 6.33
C LEU A 64 4.74 -9.66 7.76
N GLN A 65 4.85 -8.34 7.98
CA GLN A 65 5.23 -7.77 9.27
C GLN A 65 4.01 -7.22 10.04
N TYR A 66 3.12 -6.52 9.35
CA TYR A 66 2.02 -5.77 9.96
C TYR A 66 0.63 -6.25 9.51
N GLY A 67 0.57 -7.26 8.63
CA GLY A 67 -0.69 -7.80 8.12
C GLY A 67 -1.47 -8.65 9.13
N MET A 68 -2.70 -9.00 8.78
CA MET A 68 -3.61 -9.81 9.63
C MET A 68 -3.04 -11.16 10.04
N SER A 69 -2.08 -11.71 9.32
CA SER A 69 -1.45 -13.00 9.65
C SER A 69 -0.64 -12.97 10.94
N MET A 70 -0.25 -11.80 11.44
CA MET A 70 0.53 -11.66 12.67
C MET A 70 -0.31 -11.70 13.95
N GLY A 71 -1.62 -11.42 13.89
CA GLY A 71 -2.48 -11.34 15.07
C GLY A 71 -3.36 -12.56 15.36
N GLN A 72 -3.58 -13.46 14.43
CA GLN A 72 -4.62 -14.50 14.52
C GLN A 72 -4.23 -15.84 13.86
N GLY A 73 -3.05 -16.38 14.08
CA GLY A 73 -2.79 -17.83 13.89
C GLY A 73 -3.25 -18.49 12.57
N MET A 74 -3.51 -17.77 11.51
CA MET A 74 -3.85 -18.32 10.22
C MET A 74 -2.58 -18.63 9.41
N GLY A 75 -2.03 -19.81 9.67
CA GLY A 75 -0.77 -20.35 9.21
C GLY A 75 -0.61 -20.66 7.74
N VAL A 76 -1.10 -19.82 6.83
CA VAL A 76 -0.89 -20.05 5.38
C VAL A 76 0.34 -19.29 4.84
N PHE A 77 0.79 -18.25 5.52
CA PHE A 77 1.99 -17.47 5.14
C PHE A 77 3.11 -17.51 6.17
N ALA A 78 2.98 -18.31 7.21
CA ALA A 78 3.97 -18.46 8.30
C ALA A 78 5.34 -19.06 7.87
N SER A 79 5.55 -19.31 6.59
CA SER A 79 6.78 -19.93 6.06
C SER A 79 7.76 -18.98 5.38
N ILE A 80 7.41 -17.69 5.20
CA ILE A 80 8.33 -16.69 4.66
C ILE A 80 8.86 -15.88 5.86
N PRO A 81 10.16 -15.97 6.19
CA PRO A 81 10.75 -15.13 7.23
C PRO A 81 10.57 -13.64 6.87
N THR A 82 10.22 -12.82 7.85
CA THR A 82 10.00 -11.36 7.67
C THR A 82 11.26 -10.61 7.20
N ASN A 83 12.43 -11.21 7.37
CA ASN A 83 13.71 -10.68 6.92
C ASN A 83 14.15 -11.20 5.54
N THR A 84 13.30 -11.94 4.81
CA THR A 84 13.61 -12.43 3.48
C THR A 84 13.39 -11.29 2.49
N GLU A 85 14.43 -10.99 1.70
CA GLU A 85 14.31 -10.00 0.63
C GLU A 85 13.30 -10.46 -0.44
N MET A 86 12.53 -9.53 -0.95
CA MET A 86 11.61 -9.80 -2.05
C MET A 86 12.41 -10.21 -3.30
N THR A 87 11.93 -11.23 -4.00
CA THR A 87 12.57 -11.77 -5.20
C THR A 87 12.18 -11.03 -6.48
N VAL A 88 11.06 -10.32 -6.43
CA VAL A 88 10.61 -9.40 -7.47
C VAL A 88 11.17 -8.03 -7.16
N SER A 89 11.98 -7.47 -8.06
CA SER A 89 12.52 -6.12 -7.91
C SER A 89 11.45 -5.05 -8.18
N ILE A 90 11.72 -3.79 -7.81
CA ILE A 90 10.86 -2.65 -8.15
C ILE A 90 10.67 -2.56 -9.67
N ASP A 91 11.74 -2.63 -10.46
CA ASP A 91 11.65 -2.56 -11.93
C ASP A 91 10.75 -3.66 -12.49
N GLN A 92 10.88 -4.89 -11.96
CA GLN A 92 10.04 -6.01 -12.36
C GLN A 92 8.58 -5.84 -11.92
N SER A 93 8.35 -5.20 -10.77
CA SER A 93 7.00 -4.87 -10.30
C SER A 93 6.31 -3.84 -11.20
N LEU A 94 7.05 -2.83 -11.66
CA LEU A 94 6.57 -1.82 -12.62
C LEU A 94 6.21 -2.47 -13.96
N GLU A 95 7.07 -3.35 -14.49
CA GLU A 95 6.80 -4.10 -15.73
C GLU A 95 5.54 -4.97 -15.60
N ASN A 96 5.39 -5.71 -14.50
CA ASN A 96 4.23 -6.55 -14.25
C ASN A 96 2.95 -5.73 -14.13
N ALA A 97 3.02 -4.61 -13.39
CA ALA A 97 1.91 -3.68 -13.23
C ALA A 97 1.47 -3.10 -14.58
N GLN A 98 2.41 -2.62 -15.40
CA GLN A 98 2.11 -2.06 -16.72
C GLN A 98 1.48 -3.10 -17.64
N ALA A 99 1.97 -4.33 -17.64
CA ALA A 99 1.39 -5.40 -18.46
C ALA A 99 -0.08 -5.66 -18.12
N VAL A 100 -0.45 -5.61 -16.83
CA VAL A 100 -1.85 -5.74 -16.42
C VAL A 100 -2.66 -4.51 -16.82
N LEU A 101 -2.12 -3.29 -16.64
CA LEU A 101 -2.82 -2.06 -17.03
C LEU A 101 -3.11 -2.00 -18.53
N ASP A 102 -2.18 -2.44 -19.37
CA ASP A 102 -2.37 -2.49 -20.82
C ASP A 102 -3.58 -3.35 -21.23
N GLU A 103 -3.92 -4.37 -20.43
CA GLU A 103 -5.07 -5.24 -20.68
C GLU A 103 -6.37 -4.68 -20.09
N VAL A 104 -6.34 -4.15 -18.86
CA VAL A 104 -7.56 -3.83 -18.11
C VAL A 104 -7.92 -2.34 -18.14
N LEU A 105 -6.95 -1.45 -18.37
CA LEU A 105 -7.13 0.00 -18.42
C LEU A 105 -6.24 0.61 -19.52
N PRO A 106 -6.54 0.37 -20.81
CA PRO A 106 -5.72 0.85 -21.92
C PRO A 106 -5.49 2.37 -21.87
N GLY A 107 -4.24 2.79 -22.01
CA GLY A 107 -3.82 4.18 -21.95
C GLY A 107 -3.45 4.68 -20.54
N ALA A 108 -3.64 3.87 -19.51
CA ALA A 108 -3.08 4.14 -18.20
C ALA A 108 -1.62 3.66 -18.13
N ILE A 109 -0.82 4.34 -17.30
CA ILE A 109 0.56 3.96 -17.02
C ILE A 109 0.76 3.84 -15.51
N VAL A 110 1.70 3.01 -15.11
CA VAL A 110 2.17 2.98 -13.72
C VAL A 110 3.09 4.17 -13.48
N ASP A 111 3.00 4.81 -12.30
CA ASP A 111 3.96 5.84 -11.90
C ASP A 111 5.29 5.19 -11.53
N GLU A 112 6.32 5.46 -12.33
CA GLU A 112 7.67 4.94 -12.11
C GLU A 112 8.47 5.74 -11.08
N THR A 113 7.97 6.89 -10.66
CA THR A 113 8.70 7.82 -9.77
C THR A 113 8.41 7.57 -8.30
N GLU A 114 7.27 6.96 -8.00
CA GLU A 114 6.79 6.72 -6.65
C GLU A 114 6.35 5.26 -6.50
N ALA A 115 7.14 4.49 -5.74
CA ALA A 115 6.84 3.11 -5.40
C ALA A 115 6.99 2.92 -3.91
N ASP A 116 5.90 2.69 -3.21
CA ASP A 116 5.92 2.39 -1.79
C ASP A 116 6.30 0.93 -1.57
N THR A 117 7.36 0.72 -0.82
CA THR A 117 7.87 -0.62 -0.50
C THR A 117 7.41 -1.04 0.88
N PHE A 118 6.66 -2.14 0.94
CA PHE A 118 6.20 -2.78 2.16
C PHE A 118 6.88 -4.13 2.41
N TYR A 119 6.55 -4.78 3.51
CA TYR A 119 7.01 -6.13 3.83
C TYR A 119 6.24 -7.17 3.03
N GLY A 120 6.73 -7.47 1.84
CA GLY A 120 6.18 -8.51 0.96
C GLY A 120 5.48 -8.01 -0.30
N TYR A 121 5.34 -6.71 -0.49
CA TYR A 121 4.71 -6.14 -1.67
C TYR A 121 5.13 -4.68 -1.91
N TYR A 122 4.77 -4.17 -3.08
CA TYR A 122 4.89 -2.77 -3.48
C TYR A 122 3.52 -2.21 -3.77
N THR A 123 3.26 -0.95 -3.42
CA THR A 123 2.09 -0.20 -3.86
C THR A 123 2.51 0.90 -4.84
N LEU A 124 1.76 1.05 -5.92
CA LEU A 124 2.07 1.91 -7.06
C LEU A 124 0.84 2.72 -7.45
N HIS A 125 1.05 3.97 -7.87
CA HIS A 125 0.00 4.81 -8.43
C HIS A 125 -0.24 4.47 -9.90
N ILE A 126 -1.49 4.60 -10.33
CA ILE A 126 -1.91 4.49 -11.73
C ILE A 126 -2.20 5.88 -12.25
N LEU A 127 -1.53 6.24 -13.34
CA LEU A 127 -1.71 7.53 -14.01
C LEU A 127 -2.46 7.38 -15.34
N GLN A 128 -3.33 8.33 -15.61
CA GLN A 128 -3.93 8.53 -16.93
C GLN A 128 -3.95 10.03 -17.23
N ASP A 129 -3.44 10.44 -18.38
CA ASP A 129 -3.25 11.86 -18.74
C ASP A 129 -2.49 12.67 -17.65
N ASN A 130 -1.44 12.05 -17.07
CA ASN A 130 -0.62 12.59 -15.96
C ASN A 130 -1.40 12.92 -14.68
N LYS A 131 -2.50 12.23 -14.45
CA LYS A 131 -3.30 12.33 -13.22
C LYS A 131 -3.47 10.97 -12.59
N ILE A 132 -3.38 10.92 -11.27
CA ILE A 132 -3.67 9.71 -10.52
C ILE A 132 -5.14 9.33 -10.75
N VAL A 133 -5.37 8.10 -11.18
CA VAL A 133 -6.71 7.54 -11.39
C VAL A 133 -6.99 6.31 -10.53
N GLY A 134 -5.98 5.81 -9.81
CA GLY A 134 -6.12 4.68 -8.93
C GLY A 134 -4.79 4.18 -8.41
N MET A 135 -4.83 3.02 -7.79
CA MET A 135 -3.68 2.36 -7.19
C MET A 135 -3.73 0.86 -7.47
N LEU A 136 -2.59 0.23 -7.39
CA LEU A 136 -2.43 -1.22 -7.43
C LEU A 136 -1.25 -1.65 -6.56
N SER A 137 -1.23 -2.92 -6.18
CA SER A 137 -0.06 -3.50 -5.51
C SER A 137 0.49 -4.68 -6.29
N VAL A 138 1.77 -4.93 -6.12
CA VAL A 138 2.48 -6.07 -6.72
C VAL A 138 3.12 -6.90 -5.62
N ASN A 139 2.83 -8.19 -5.58
CA ASN A 139 3.42 -9.12 -4.62
C ASN A 139 4.92 -9.25 -4.88
N GLY A 140 5.73 -9.01 -3.86
CA GLY A 140 7.19 -9.01 -3.94
C GLY A 140 7.85 -10.38 -4.14
N TYR A 141 7.08 -11.47 -4.12
CA TYR A 141 7.58 -12.83 -4.32
C TYR A 141 7.03 -13.50 -5.56
N THR A 142 5.76 -13.26 -5.87
CA THR A 142 5.06 -13.91 -6.99
C THR A 142 4.93 -13.00 -8.22
N GLY A 143 5.06 -11.68 -8.05
CA GLY A 143 4.78 -10.70 -9.09
C GLY A 143 3.31 -10.52 -9.40
N GLN A 144 2.41 -11.12 -8.62
CA GLN A 144 0.96 -10.97 -8.79
C GLN A 144 0.56 -9.51 -8.59
N VAL A 145 -0.28 -8.99 -9.49
CA VAL A 145 -0.81 -7.63 -9.45
C VAL A 145 -2.22 -7.64 -8.88
N TRP A 146 -2.52 -6.69 -8.00
CA TRP A 146 -3.82 -6.51 -7.39
C TRP A 146 -4.26 -5.05 -7.50
N LEU A 147 -5.31 -4.77 -8.30
CA LEU A 147 -5.89 -3.45 -8.44
C LEU A 147 -6.75 -3.10 -7.22
N HIS A 148 -6.64 -1.87 -6.73
CA HIS A 148 -7.42 -1.37 -5.61
C HIS A 148 -8.75 -0.80 -6.12
N HIS A 149 -9.82 -1.58 -6.02
CA HIS A 149 -11.14 -1.19 -6.55
C HIS A 149 -12.05 -0.43 -5.55
N TRP A 150 -11.59 -0.24 -4.30
CA TRP A 150 -12.40 0.28 -3.20
C TRP A 150 -12.27 1.78 -2.96
N HIS A 151 -11.29 2.46 -3.58
CA HIS A 151 -11.05 3.89 -3.33
C HIS A 151 -12.07 4.81 -4.00
N GLY A 152 -12.48 4.51 -5.23
CA GLY A 152 -13.27 5.40 -6.06
C GLY A 152 -12.41 6.41 -6.82
N THR A 153 -12.92 7.64 -6.97
CA THR A 153 -12.25 8.70 -7.73
C THR A 153 -11.22 9.44 -6.88
N PHE A 154 -10.00 9.58 -7.37
CA PHE A 154 -8.95 10.39 -6.73
C PHE A 154 -9.33 11.89 -6.72
N LEU A 155 -9.14 12.54 -5.59
CA LEU A 155 -9.44 13.96 -5.39
C LEU A 155 -8.19 14.80 -5.11
N SER A 156 -7.34 14.36 -4.20
CA SER A 156 -6.11 15.08 -3.81
C SER A 156 -5.15 14.18 -3.06
N MET A 157 -3.90 14.62 -2.99
CA MET A 157 -2.82 13.97 -2.23
C MET A 157 -2.06 15.01 -1.42
N THR A 158 -1.60 14.61 -0.24
CA THR A 158 -0.67 15.38 0.58
C THR A 158 0.48 14.46 0.96
N GLU A 159 1.68 14.79 0.54
CA GLU A 159 2.88 14.19 1.06
C GLU A 159 3.21 14.82 2.42
N HIS A 160 3.53 13.99 3.40
CA HIS A 160 4.03 14.49 4.67
C HIS A 160 5.50 14.88 4.48
N ILE A 161 5.73 16.14 4.08
CA ILE A 161 7.07 16.73 4.03
C ILE A 161 7.38 17.23 5.43
N GLU A 162 8.45 16.73 6.03
CA GLU A 162 9.02 17.31 7.25
C GLU A 162 9.33 18.81 7.09
#